data_8fb37f8b676cc7018c232f955ad52058
#
_entry.id   8fb37f8b676cc7018c232f955ad52058
#
_cell.length_a   1.000
_cell.length_b   1.000
_cell.length_c   1.000
_cell.angle_alpha   90.00
_cell.angle_beta   90.00
_cell.angle_gamma   90.00
#
_symmetry.space_group_name_H-M   'P 1'
#
loop_
_entity.id
_entity.type
_entity.pdbx_description
1 polymer ?
#
loop_
_entity_poly.entity_id
_entity_poly.type
_entity_poly.pdbx_seq_one_letter_code
_entity_poly.pdbx_strand_id
1 'polypeptide(L)'
;IRVSLVGSEMCIRDRGGVISSGLAIYDTMQFVSPSISTLCIGQAASMGALLLAGGEKGKRFALPNSRIMIHQPLGGFQGQASDIEIHAQEILLMKKKVNEILSKHTGKSLKTVEKDTDRDNFLNAEESKKYGIIDEILEERK
;
A
#
# COMPACT_ATOMS: atom_id res chain seq x y z
N ILE A 1 20.17 4.58 -10.49
CA ILE A 1 18.91 4.36 -11.25
C ILE A 1 17.78 4.74 -10.30
N ARG A 2 17.06 5.83 -10.62
CA ARG A 2 15.83 6.17 -9.89
C ARG A 2 14.71 5.32 -10.47
N VAL A 3 14.21 4.37 -9.71
CA VAL A 3 12.96 3.69 -10.05
C VAL A 3 11.84 4.54 -9.49
N SER A 4 11.14 5.27 -10.35
CA SER A 4 9.91 5.97 -9.98
C SER A 4 8.74 5.01 -10.23
N LEU A 5 8.12 4.51 -9.17
CA LEU A 5 6.83 3.86 -9.27
C LEU A 5 5.77 4.95 -9.30
N VAL A 6 5.37 5.36 -10.48
CA VAL A 6 4.19 6.19 -10.68
C VAL A 6 2.99 5.29 -10.39
N GLY A 7 2.08 5.73 -9.49
CA GLY A 7 0.82 5.06 -9.32
C GLY A 7 0.14 4.94 -10.68
N SER A 8 0.17 3.75 -11.25
CA SER A 8 -0.28 3.53 -12.61
C SER A 8 -1.79 3.69 -12.69
N GLU A 9 -2.30 4.05 -13.87
CA GLU A 9 -3.74 4.03 -14.19
C GLU A 9 -4.41 2.67 -13.88
N MET A 10 -3.64 1.60 -13.74
CA MET A 10 -4.13 0.30 -13.28
C MET A 10 -4.71 0.35 -11.87
N CYS A 11 -4.21 1.22 -10.97
CA CYS A 11 -4.82 1.41 -9.66
C CYS A 11 -6.16 2.17 -9.72
N ILE A 12 -6.43 2.90 -10.81
CA ILE A 12 -7.71 3.60 -11.03
C ILE A 12 -8.78 2.62 -11.53
N ARG A 13 -8.39 1.59 -12.29
CA ARG A 13 -9.32 0.62 -12.92
C ARG A 13 -9.57 -0.61 -12.07
N ASP A 14 -8.55 -1.11 -11.39
CA ASP A 14 -8.67 -2.22 -10.44
C ASP A 14 -8.49 -1.67 -9.02
N ARG A 15 -9.48 -1.90 -8.19
CA ARG A 15 -9.48 -1.56 -6.76
C ARG A 15 -8.42 -2.38 -5.99
N GLY A 16 -7.17 -2.23 -6.37
CA GLY A 16 -6.04 -2.95 -5.82
C GLY A 16 -5.65 -4.16 -6.67
N GLY A 17 -4.37 -4.22 -7.01
CA GLY A 17 -3.78 -5.33 -7.76
C GLY A 17 -3.72 -6.62 -6.95
N VAL A 18 -3.33 -7.71 -7.62
CA VAL A 18 -3.10 -9.01 -7.00
C VAL A 18 -2.05 -8.87 -5.89
N ILE A 19 -2.38 -9.29 -4.67
CA ILE A 19 -1.53 -9.10 -3.48
C ILE A 19 -0.14 -9.73 -3.68
N SER A 20 -0.07 -10.95 -4.22
CA SER A 20 1.20 -11.64 -4.49
C SER A 20 2.09 -10.86 -5.45
N SER A 21 1.51 -10.25 -6.50
CA SER A 21 2.26 -9.38 -7.43
C SER A 21 2.76 -8.10 -6.75
N GLY A 22 1.93 -7.49 -5.92
CA GLY A 22 2.32 -6.32 -5.15
C GLY A 22 3.40 -6.61 -4.12
N LEU A 23 3.33 -7.76 -3.43
CA LEU A 23 4.37 -8.19 -2.50
C LEU A 23 5.68 -8.51 -3.22
N ALA A 24 5.64 -9.10 -4.42
CA ALA A 24 6.84 -9.32 -5.23
C ALA A 24 7.55 -8.00 -5.60
N ILE A 25 6.78 -6.97 -5.96
CA ILE A 25 7.31 -5.63 -6.21
C ILE A 25 7.89 -5.04 -4.90
N TYR A 26 7.15 -5.14 -3.80
CA TYR A 26 7.60 -4.67 -2.49
C TYR A 26 8.92 -5.33 -2.07
N ASP A 27 9.00 -6.65 -2.16
CA ASP A 27 10.22 -7.40 -1.84
C ASP A 27 11.39 -6.98 -2.72
N THR A 28 11.15 -6.76 -4.02
CA THR A 28 12.16 -6.23 -4.94
C THR A 28 12.62 -4.84 -4.52
N MET A 29 11.70 -3.93 -4.14
CA MET A 29 12.04 -2.60 -3.64
C MET A 29 12.92 -2.65 -2.39
N GLN A 30 12.69 -3.62 -1.50
CA GLN A 30 13.49 -3.78 -0.28
C GLN A 30 14.83 -4.49 -0.55
N PHE A 31 14.91 -5.30 -1.60
CA PHE A 31 16.11 -6.11 -1.92
C PHE A 31 17.18 -5.34 -2.68
N VAL A 32 16.81 -4.41 -3.56
CA VAL A 32 17.77 -3.68 -4.42
C VAL A 32 18.58 -2.67 -3.59
N SER A 33 19.86 -2.52 -3.92
CA SER A 33 20.77 -1.60 -3.23
C SER A 33 20.44 -0.11 -3.41
N PRO A 34 19.98 0.37 -4.59
CA PRO A 34 19.59 1.78 -4.74
C PRO A 34 18.35 2.11 -3.90
N SER A 35 18.37 3.26 -3.27
CA SER A 35 17.21 3.74 -2.52
C SER A 35 16.03 4.04 -3.45
N ILE A 36 14.85 3.54 -3.08
CA ILE A 36 13.62 3.66 -3.86
C ILE A 36 12.84 4.89 -3.39
N SER A 37 12.61 5.82 -4.32
CA SER A 37 11.68 6.94 -4.13
C SER A 37 10.31 6.58 -4.68
N THR A 38 9.26 6.96 -3.97
CA THR A 38 7.87 6.73 -4.40
C THR A 38 7.11 8.04 -4.49
N LEU A 39 6.24 8.16 -5.49
CA LEU A 39 5.42 9.36 -5.72
C LEU A 39 4.01 8.95 -6.10
N CYS A 40 3.03 9.43 -5.35
CA CYS A 40 1.63 9.33 -5.70
C CYS A 40 1.20 10.50 -6.58
N ILE A 41 0.70 10.18 -7.79
CA ILE A 41 0.08 11.12 -8.72
C ILE A 41 -1.36 10.65 -8.95
N GLY A 42 -2.33 11.44 -8.53
CA GLY A 42 -3.74 11.08 -8.61
C GLY A 42 -4.17 10.15 -7.48
N GLN A 43 -4.02 8.83 -7.62
CA GLN A 43 -4.49 7.88 -6.62
C GLN A 43 -3.51 6.72 -6.39
N ALA A 44 -3.35 6.33 -5.14
CA ALA A 44 -2.70 5.10 -4.73
C ALA A 44 -3.64 4.32 -3.79
N ALA A 45 -4.20 3.20 -4.26
CA ALA A 45 -5.16 2.42 -3.50
C ALA A 45 -4.61 1.01 -3.20
N SER A 46 -5.00 0.44 -2.04
CA SER A 46 -4.70 -0.94 -1.67
C SER A 46 -3.20 -1.27 -1.76
N MET A 47 -2.80 -2.21 -2.63
CA MET A 47 -1.38 -2.52 -2.86
C MET A 47 -0.58 -1.31 -3.36
N GLY A 48 -1.20 -0.37 -4.09
CA GLY A 48 -0.56 0.88 -4.48
C GLY A 48 -0.19 1.76 -3.28
N ALA A 49 -1.05 1.83 -2.26
CA ALA A 49 -0.75 2.54 -1.03
C ALA A 49 0.37 1.86 -0.22
N LEU A 50 0.41 0.51 -0.21
CA LEU A 50 1.48 -0.25 0.43
C LEU A 50 2.83 -0.01 -0.26
N LEU A 51 2.87 -0.04 -1.60
CA LEU A 51 4.09 0.24 -2.38
C LEU A 51 4.55 1.69 -2.18
N LEU A 52 3.61 2.65 -2.12
CA LEU A 52 3.92 4.04 -1.81
C LEU A 52 4.60 4.16 -0.43
N ALA A 53 4.04 3.52 0.59
CA ALA A 53 4.61 3.49 1.94
C ALA A 53 5.95 2.74 2.00
N GLY A 54 6.14 1.75 1.13
CA GLY A 54 7.34 0.90 1.04
C GLY A 54 8.59 1.59 0.49
N GLY A 55 8.48 2.83 0.00
CA GLY A 55 9.62 3.65 -0.38
C GLY A 55 10.55 3.95 0.80
N GLU A 56 11.76 4.40 0.50
CA GLU A 56 12.72 4.79 1.53
C GLU A 56 12.21 5.98 2.32
N LYS A 57 12.38 5.93 3.64
CA LYS A 57 11.97 7.01 4.52
C LYS A 57 12.64 8.33 4.13
N GLY A 58 11.86 9.39 4.02
CA GLY A 58 12.28 10.70 3.49
C GLY A 58 12.18 10.82 1.96
N LYS A 59 11.77 9.75 1.24
CA LYS A 59 11.66 9.74 -0.22
C LYS A 59 10.29 9.25 -0.72
N ARG A 60 9.26 9.38 0.11
CA ARG A 60 7.89 9.02 -0.21
C ARG A 60 7.07 10.29 -0.38
N PHE A 61 6.53 10.50 -1.56
CA PHE A 61 5.92 11.77 -1.95
C PHE A 61 4.49 11.59 -2.45
N ALA A 62 3.70 12.65 -2.38
CA ALA A 62 2.44 12.77 -3.09
C ALA A 62 2.27 14.18 -3.66
N LEU A 63 1.49 14.32 -4.74
CA LEU A 63 1.01 15.62 -5.19
C LEU A 63 -0.18 16.08 -4.32
N PRO A 64 -0.47 17.40 -4.24
CA PRO A 64 -1.44 17.95 -3.28
C PRO A 64 -2.85 17.36 -3.38
N ASN A 65 -3.30 17.05 -4.60
CA ASN A 65 -4.65 16.51 -4.86
C ASN A 65 -4.70 14.99 -4.90
N SER A 66 -3.63 14.31 -4.48
CA SER A 66 -3.58 12.85 -4.47
C SER A 66 -4.51 12.26 -3.41
N ARG A 67 -5.08 11.09 -3.73
CA ARG A 67 -5.91 10.29 -2.83
C ARG A 67 -5.21 8.96 -2.56
N ILE A 68 -5.10 8.61 -1.31
CA ILE A 68 -4.53 7.34 -0.88
C ILE A 68 -5.61 6.53 -0.17
N MET A 69 -5.76 5.26 -0.51
CA MET A 69 -6.76 4.40 0.12
C MET A 69 -6.08 3.14 0.65
N ILE A 70 -6.29 2.90 1.94
CA ILE A 70 -5.87 1.68 2.62
C ILE A 70 -7.10 0.86 2.99
N HIS A 71 -7.01 -0.44 2.82
CA HIS A 71 -8.04 -1.39 3.23
C HIS A 71 -7.48 -2.80 3.36
N GLN A 72 -8.24 -3.68 3.99
CA GLN A 72 -7.90 -5.10 4.05
C GLN A 72 -8.02 -5.77 2.68
N PRO A 73 -7.29 -6.89 2.45
CA PRO A 73 -7.43 -7.69 1.24
C PRO A 73 -8.88 -8.08 0.96
N LEU A 74 -9.28 -7.95 -0.31
CA LEU A 74 -10.51 -8.56 -0.80
C LEU A 74 -10.17 -9.96 -1.29
N GLY A 75 -10.99 -10.93 -0.93
CA GLY A 75 -10.84 -12.30 -1.40
C GLY A 75 -12.17 -13.02 -1.38
N GLY A 76 -12.29 -14.01 -2.25
CA GLY A 76 -13.41 -14.93 -2.28
C GLY A 76 -12.97 -16.21 -2.96
N PHE A 77 -13.58 -17.30 -2.56
CA PHE A 77 -13.34 -18.63 -3.15
C PHE A 77 -14.64 -19.41 -3.16
N GLN A 78 -14.84 -20.21 -4.22
CA GLN A 78 -15.99 -21.08 -4.38
C GLN A 78 -15.50 -22.50 -4.67
N GLY A 79 -15.90 -23.45 -3.84
CA GLY A 79 -15.42 -24.84 -3.97
C GLY A 79 -15.93 -25.72 -2.83
N GLN A 80 -15.24 -26.82 -2.58
CA GLN A 80 -15.52 -27.73 -1.47
C GLN A 80 -15.22 -27.05 -0.12
N ALA A 81 -15.89 -27.45 0.94
CA ALA A 81 -15.76 -26.84 2.26
C ALA A 81 -14.31 -26.78 2.75
N SER A 82 -13.53 -27.85 2.57
CA SER A 82 -12.12 -27.89 2.95
C SER A 82 -11.26 -26.91 2.16
N ASP A 83 -11.54 -26.73 0.87
CA ASP A 83 -10.81 -25.78 0.02
C ASP A 83 -11.14 -24.34 0.40
N ILE A 84 -12.42 -24.05 0.74
CA ILE A 84 -12.85 -22.74 1.24
C ILE A 84 -12.10 -22.39 2.52
N GLU A 85 -11.94 -23.34 3.43
CA GLU A 85 -11.19 -23.12 4.69
C GLU A 85 -9.71 -22.78 4.42
N ILE A 86 -9.05 -23.54 3.53
CA ILE A 86 -7.65 -23.31 3.15
C ILE A 86 -7.47 -21.89 2.56
N HIS A 87 -8.33 -21.50 1.63
CA HIS A 87 -8.27 -20.17 1.01
C HIS A 87 -8.60 -19.05 2.01
N ALA A 88 -9.54 -19.27 2.93
CA ALA A 88 -9.84 -18.30 3.99
C ALA A 88 -8.64 -18.07 4.91
N GLN A 89 -7.94 -19.14 5.30
CA GLN A 89 -6.72 -19.03 6.10
C GLN A 89 -5.62 -18.26 5.36
N GLU A 90 -5.42 -18.52 4.07
CA GLU A 90 -4.43 -17.80 3.26
C GLU A 90 -4.75 -16.30 3.15
N ILE A 91 -6.02 -15.93 2.96
CA ILE A 91 -6.45 -14.52 2.94
C ILE A 91 -6.14 -13.84 4.28
N LEU A 92 -6.38 -14.51 5.40
CA LEU A 92 -6.08 -13.99 6.73
C LEU A 92 -4.57 -13.81 6.95
N LEU A 93 -3.74 -14.74 6.47
CA LEU A 93 -2.28 -14.60 6.51
C LEU A 93 -1.81 -13.40 5.68
N MET A 94 -2.35 -13.22 4.48
CA MET A 94 -2.04 -12.07 3.63
C MET A 94 -2.49 -10.74 4.27
N LYS A 95 -3.69 -10.70 4.88
CA LYS A 95 -4.17 -9.54 5.64
C LYS A 95 -3.17 -9.15 6.73
N LYS A 96 -2.75 -10.11 7.54
CA LYS A 96 -1.77 -9.89 8.61
C LYS A 96 -0.46 -9.34 8.04
N LYS A 97 0.07 -9.96 6.98
CA LYS A 97 1.33 -9.56 6.34
C LYS A 97 1.29 -8.13 5.81
N VAL A 98 0.23 -7.75 5.12
CA VAL A 98 0.02 -6.39 4.59
C VAL A 98 -0.04 -5.37 5.73
N ASN A 99 -0.76 -5.67 6.81
CA ASN A 99 -0.87 -4.79 7.97
C ASN A 99 0.47 -4.65 8.73
N GLU A 100 1.26 -5.70 8.85
CA GLU A 100 2.61 -5.66 9.42
C GLU A 100 3.54 -4.75 8.61
N ILE A 101 3.49 -4.84 7.27
CA ILE A 101 4.27 -3.98 6.39
C ILE A 101 3.85 -2.51 6.54
N LEU A 102 2.55 -2.21 6.52
CA LEU A 102 2.05 -0.86 6.75
C LEU A 102 2.44 -0.33 8.13
N SER A 103 2.31 -1.12 9.17
CA SER A 103 2.74 -0.77 10.53
C SER A 103 4.23 -0.41 10.57
N LYS A 104 5.08 -1.22 9.96
CA LYS A 104 6.53 -0.99 9.86
C LYS A 104 6.87 0.35 9.21
N HIS A 105 6.24 0.67 8.08
CA HIS A 105 6.58 1.85 7.28
C HIS A 105 5.92 3.14 7.78
N THR A 106 4.74 3.05 8.39
CA THR A 106 4.01 4.21 8.92
C THR A 106 4.39 4.56 10.35
N GLY A 107 4.96 3.62 11.10
CA GLY A 107 5.23 3.76 12.52
C GLY A 107 3.98 3.65 13.41
N LYS A 108 2.82 3.32 12.83
CA LYS A 108 1.58 3.06 13.60
C LYS A 108 1.63 1.68 14.22
N SER A 109 0.96 1.50 15.36
CA SER A 109 0.81 0.17 15.96
C SER A 109 0.03 -0.76 15.02
N LEU A 110 0.34 -2.06 15.05
CA LEU A 110 -0.39 -3.04 14.24
C LEU A 110 -1.89 -2.98 14.50
N LYS A 111 -2.30 -2.85 15.76
CA LYS A 111 -3.71 -2.72 16.17
C LYS A 111 -4.40 -1.50 15.55
N THR A 112 -3.68 -0.38 15.44
CA THR A 112 -4.19 0.82 14.77
C THR A 112 -4.38 0.57 13.29
N VAL A 113 -3.37 -0.01 12.63
CA VAL A 113 -3.45 -0.33 11.20
C VAL A 113 -4.57 -1.32 10.90
N GLU A 114 -4.73 -2.39 11.69
CA GLU A 114 -5.81 -3.36 11.55
C GLU A 114 -7.19 -2.71 11.62
N LYS A 115 -7.38 -1.78 12.56
CA LYS A 115 -8.63 -1.01 12.69
C LYS A 115 -8.86 -0.11 11.48
N ASP A 116 -7.83 0.61 11.04
CA ASP A 116 -7.93 1.62 9.99
C ASP A 116 -8.04 1.02 8.59
N THR A 117 -7.62 -0.24 8.40
CA THR A 117 -7.74 -1.01 7.16
C THR A 117 -8.95 -1.94 7.12
N ASP A 118 -9.76 -2.00 8.17
CA ASP A 118 -10.91 -2.91 8.22
C ASP A 118 -11.95 -2.61 7.13
N ARG A 119 -12.06 -1.35 6.74
CA ARG A 119 -12.88 -0.85 5.64
C ARG A 119 -12.08 0.12 4.78
N ASP A 120 -12.62 0.47 3.61
CA ASP A 120 -12.03 1.47 2.73
C ASP A 120 -11.79 2.78 3.49
N ASN A 121 -10.54 3.13 3.68
CA ASN A 121 -10.11 4.32 4.40
C ASN A 121 -9.37 5.24 3.43
N PHE A 122 -10.03 6.31 3.02
CA PHE A 122 -9.50 7.30 2.08
C PHE A 122 -8.84 8.45 2.81
N LEU A 123 -7.58 8.69 2.47
CA LEU A 123 -6.75 9.74 3.00
C LEU A 123 -6.39 10.73 1.88
N ASN A 124 -6.46 12.03 2.17
CA ASN A 124 -5.83 13.04 1.31
C ASN A 124 -4.31 13.08 1.54
N ALA A 125 -3.59 13.95 0.82
CA ALA A 125 -2.13 14.04 0.92
C ALA A 125 -1.67 14.41 2.35
N GLU A 126 -2.32 15.38 3.01
CA GLU A 126 -2.01 15.80 4.37
C GLU A 126 -2.27 14.71 5.41
N GLU A 127 -3.41 14.04 5.30
CA GLU A 127 -3.76 12.91 6.16
C GLU A 127 -2.78 11.76 5.98
N SER A 128 -2.35 11.48 4.75
CA SER A 128 -1.37 10.44 4.44
C SER A 128 0.02 10.74 5.01
N LYS A 129 0.41 12.02 5.02
CA LYS A 129 1.63 12.48 5.68
C LYS A 129 1.55 12.30 7.19
N LYS A 130 0.45 12.71 7.82
CA LYS A 130 0.21 12.53 9.26
C LYS A 130 0.11 11.05 9.65
N TYR A 131 -0.40 10.22 8.76
CA TYR A 131 -0.48 8.78 8.95
C TYR A 131 0.91 8.12 8.86
N GLY A 132 1.80 8.67 8.06
CA GLY A 132 3.16 8.18 7.84
C GLY A 132 3.32 7.33 6.58
N ILE A 133 2.36 7.37 5.67
CA ILE A 133 2.43 6.69 4.37
C ILE A 133 3.41 7.42 3.45
N ILE A 134 3.41 8.75 3.50
CA ILE A 134 4.33 9.62 2.76
C ILE A 134 5.12 10.52 3.71
N ASP A 135 6.18 11.10 3.22
CA ASP A 135 7.07 11.99 3.97
C ASP A 135 6.84 13.46 3.60
N GLU A 136 6.57 13.76 2.32
CA GLU A 136 6.43 15.15 1.84
C GLU A 136 5.35 15.26 0.74
N ILE A 137 4.71 16.42 0.69
CA ILE A 137 3.79 16.82 -0.38
C ILE A 137 4.56 17.75 -1.31
N LEU A 138 4.60 17.43 -2.60
CA LEU A 138 5.29 18.24 -3.60
C LEU A 138 4.30 19.23 -4.22
N GLU A 139 4.33 20.49 -3.74
CA GLU A 139 3.42 21.55 -4.21
C GLU A 139 3.93 22.21 -5.48
N GLU A 140 5.25 22.38 -5.59
CA GLU A 140 5.89 23.07 -6.72
C GLU A 140 7.12 22.31 -7.22
N ARG A 141 7.48 22.57 -8.47
CA ARG A 141 8.70 22.04 -9.08
C ARG A 141 9.90 22.82 -8.55
N LYS A 142 10.75 22.14 -7.79
CA LYS A 142 12.06 22.69 -7.38
C LYS A 142 13.07 22.59 -8.52
#